data_2cd10ce716adc5515c2d6544832bb616
#
_entry.id   2cd10ce716adc5515c2d6544832bb616
#
_cell.length_a   1.000
_cell.length_b   1.000
_cell.length_c   1.000
_cell.angle_alpha   90.00
_cell.angle_beta   90.00
_cell.angle_gamma   90.00
#
_symmetry.space_group_name_H-M   'P 1'
#
loop_
_entity.id
_entity.type
_entity.pdbx_description
1 polymer ?
#
loop_
_entity_poly.entity_id
_entity_poly.type
_entity_poly.pdbx_seq_one_letter_code
_entity_poly.pdbx_strand_id
1 'polypeptide(L)'
;KPPSFYVSPAKGLCKCFACGKGGNAVHFVMEHEQMTYPEALRWLAKKYNIEIKERELTDEEKQVQNIRESLFVVNEFARDYFQNILYNHADGKAIAMSYFRQRGIRDDIVKKFQLGYSTTAPDALAQEAMRKGYKKEFLLKTGLCYEKEDGSLRDRFWGRVIFPWFNISGKVLGFGGRVLDSRTKGVNQKYVNSPESEIFSKRKELYGIYQAKAAIVKADCVYMVEGYTDVIAMHQCGLENVVANSGTALSEQQIRLLHRFTSNITLLYDGDEAGIKASIRGIDMLLAEGMNIKVLLLPDGDDPDSFSRKHNATEFRKYIDDHEENFIRFKTNLLLKDAQRDPIKRAGLISDMARSIGLIPDKVIRYTCLTECATLLNVNEQIILDEIK
;
A
#
# COMPACT_ATOMS: atom_id res chain seq x y z
N LYS A 1 -22.46 17.72 20.57
CA LYS A 1 -22.67 18.43 19.30
C LYS A 1 -23.95 17.93 18.67
N PRO A 2 -24.80 18.78 18.06
CA PRO A 2 -26.01 18.32 17.37
C PRO A 2 -25.60 17.36 16.21
N PRO A 3 -26.43 16.38 15.86
CA PRO A 3 -26.15 15.46 14.79
C PRO A 3 -26.03 16.25 13.47
N SER A 4 -24.96 15.98 12.73
CA SER A 4 -24.65 16.66 11.46
C SER A 4 -25.06 15.85 10.22
N PHE A 5 -25.49 14.61 10.40
CA PHE A 5 -25.91 13.72 9.32
C PHE A 5 -27.44 13.63 9.26
N TYR A 6 -27.97 13.91 8.09
CA TYR A 6 -29.43 13.92 7.85
C TYR A 6 -29.77 12.97 6.71
N VAL A 7 -30.90 12.28 6.87
CA VAL A 7 -31.49 11.39 5.87
C VAL A 7 -32.88 11.89 5.52
N SER A 8 -33.19 12.00 4.25
CA SER A 8 -34.52 12.29 3.73
C SER A 8 -35.06 11.06 2.99
N PRO A 9 -35.88 10.22 3.66
CA PRO A 9 -36.47 9.04 3.03
C PRO A 9 -37.28 9.37 1.79
N ALA A 10 -38.04 10.47 1.85
CA ALA A 10 -38.89 10.91 0.74
C ALA A 10 -38.11 11.30 -0.53
N LYS A 11 -36.89 11.77 -0.39
CA LYS A 11 -36.01 12.12 -1.51
C LYS A 11 -34.98 11.02 -1.85
N GLY A 12 -34.88 9.97 -1.02
CA GLY A 12 -33.86 8.93 -1.15
C GLY A 12 -32.43 9.46 -1.02
N LEU A 13 -32.23 10.54 -0.25
CA LEU A 13 -30.95 11.23 -0.14
C LEU A 13 -30.50 11.37 1.31
N CYS A 14 -29.17 11.38 1.50
CA CYS A 14 -28.54 11.72 2.76
C CYS A 14 -27.48 12.82 2.56
N LYS A 15 -27.20 13.59 3.62
CA LYS A 15 -26.16 14.62 3.62
C LYS A 15 -25.57 14.81 5.02
N CYS A 16 -24.26 14.90 5.07
CA CYS A 16 -23.52 15.33 6.26
C CYS A 16 -23.17 16.81 6.14
N PHE A 17 -23.70 17.65 7.02
CA PHE A 17 -23.41 19.09 7.01
C PHE A 17 -22.05 19.43 7.65
N ALA A 18 -21.41 18.48 8.34
CA ALA A 18 -20.08 18.70 8.90
C ALA A 18 -18.96 18.51 7.86
N CYS A 19 -19.09 17.51 6.96
CA CYS A 19 -18.07 17.20 5.96
C CYS A 19 -18.52 17.48 4.51
N GLY A 20 -19.78 17.90 4.31
CA GLY A 20 -20.33 18.18 2.98
C GLY A 20 -20.70 16.96 2.13
N LYS A 21 -20.30 15.74 2.54
CA LYS A 21 -20.62 14.51 1.80
C LYS A 21 -22.10 14.20 1.83
N GLY A 22 -22.61 13.68 0.71
CA GLY A 22 -24.01 13.29 0.60
C GLY A 22 -24.27 12.61 -0.74
N GLY A 23 -25.49 12.06 -0.88
CA GLY A 23 -25.91 11.37 -2.10
C GLY A 23 -27.09 10.42 -1.83
N ASN A 24 -27.30 9.50 -2.74
CA ASN A 24 -28.31 8.45 -2.59
C ASN A 24 -27.78 7.26 -1.74
N ALA A 25 -28.61 6.23 -1.57
CA ALA A 25 -28.24 5.03 -0.80
C ALA A 25 -26.99 4.32 -1.34
N VAL A 26 -26.80 4.31 -2.66
CA VAL A 26 -25.62 3.68 -3.30
C VAL A 26 -24.36 4.45 -2.92
N HIS A 27 -24.38 5.78 -3.03
CA HIS A 27 -23.26 6.62 -2.62
C HIS A 27 -22.94 6.48 -1.13
N PHE A 28 -23.96 6.37 -0.28
CA PHE A 28 -23.76 6.13 1.15
C PHE A 28 -23.02 4.80 1.39
N VAL A 29 -23.44 3.72 0.74
CA VAL A 29 -22.78 2.41 0.87
C VAL A 29 -21.35 2.45 0.31
N MET A 30 -21.13 3.10 -0.83
CA MET A 30 -19.78 3.29 -1.39
C MET A 30 -18.83 3.94 -0.39
N GLU A 31 -19.28 5.00 0.27
CA GLU A 31 -18.48 5.76 1.25
C GLU A 31 -18.32 5.01 2.58
N HIS A 32 -19.38 4.37 3.06
CA HIS A 32 -19.39 3.69 4.37
C HIS A 32 -18.60 2.37 4.33
N GLU A 33 -18.84 1.55 3.30
CA GLU A 33 -18.22 0.23 3.14
C GLU A 33 -16.93 0.27 2.29
N GLN A 34 -16.56 1.46 1.79
CA GLN A 34 -15.39 1.64 0.92
C GLN A 34 -15.44 0.72 -0.32
N MET A 35 -16.60 0.73 -0.97
CA MET A 35 -16.88 -0.07 -2.16
C MET A 35 -16.93 0.79 -3.43
N THR A 36 -16.66 0.16 -4.58
CA THR A 36 -16.96 0.77 -5.89
C THR A 36 -18.47 0.80 -6.13
N TYR A 37 -18.91 1.61 -7.09
CA TYR A 37 -20.33 1.70 -7.46
C TYR A 37 -20.97 0.34 -7.80
N PRO A 38 -20.37 -0.52 -8.67
CA PRO A 38 -20.90 -1.85 -8.95
C PRO A 38 -20.95 -2.77 -7.73
N GLU A 39 -19.94 -2.71 -6.85
CA GLU A 39 -19.91 -3.49 -5.62
C GLU A 39 -21.00 -3.06 -4.65
N ALA A 40 -21.23 -1.75 -4.49
CA ALA A 40 -22.27 -1.21 -3.67
C ALA A 40 -23.67 -1.59 -4.19
N LEU A 41 -23.87 -1.59 -5.51
CA LEU A 41 -25.12 -2.07 -6.12
C LEU A 41 -25.36 -3.56 -5.80
N ARG A 42 -24.37 -4.42 -5.98
CA ARG A 42 -24.49 -5.85 -5.66
C ARG A 42 -24.74 -6.08 -4.18
N TRP A 43 -24.06 -5.34 -3.32
CA TRP A 43 -24.26 -5.40 -1.86
C TRP A 43 -25.69 -5.03 -1.47
N LEU A 44 -26.23 -3.93 -2.00
CA LEU A 44 -27.61 -3.51 -1.77
C LEU A 44 -28.62 -4.52 -2.34
N ALA A 45 -28.39 -5.01 -3.54
CA ALA A 45 -29.25 -6.00 -4.16
C ALA A 45 -29.33 -7.29 -3.35
N LYS A 46 -28.17 -7.78 -2.87
CA LYS A 46 -28.12 -8.95 -1.97
C LYS A 46 -28.86 -8.68 -0.65
N LYS A 47 -28.66 -7.50 -0.06
CA LYS A 47 -29.27 -7.12 1.21
C LYS A 47 -30.80 -7.05 1.12
N TYR A 48 -31.33 -6.57 0.01
CA TYR A 48 -32.79 -6.36 -0.19
C TYR A 48 -33.44 -7.40 -1.10
N ASN A 49 -32.75 -8.49 -1.42
CA ASN A 49 -33.22 -9.55 -2.34
C ASN A 49 -33.72 -9.00 -3.69
N ILE A 50 -33.01 -8.02 -4.23
CA ILE A 50 -33.30 -7.45 -5.55
C ILE A 50 -32.51 -8.23 -6.60
N GLU A 51 -33.20 -8.79 -7.57
CA GLU A 51 -32.56 -9.45 -8.71
C GLU A 51 -31.92 -8.40 -9.63
N ILE A 52 -30.60 -8.45 -9.80
CA ILE A 52 -29.89 -7.61 -10.76
C ILE A 52 -29.88 -8.34 -12.10
N LYS A 53 -30.50 -7.75 -13.11
CA LYS A 53 -30.30 -8.19 -14.49
C LYS A 53 -28.95 -7.69 -14.97
N GLU A 54 -27.91 -8.50 -14.79
CA GLU A 54 -26.61 -8.23 -15.40
C GLU A 54 -26.67 -8.53 -16.91
N ARG A 55 -25.90 -7.78 -17.68
CA ARG A 55 -25.70 -8.10 -19.11
C ARG A 55 -25.18 -9.53 -19.21
N GLU A 56 -25.76 -10.33 -20.08
CA GLU A 56 -25.19 -11.64 -20.38
C GLU A 56 -23.77 -11.47 -20.93
N LEU A 57 -22.82 -12.08 -20.23
CA LEU A 57 -21.43 -12.09 -20.65
C LEU A 57 -21.28 -13.00 -21.87
N THR A 58 -20.40 -12.63 -22.78
CA THR A 58 -19.99 -13.53 -23.85
C THR A 58 -19.30 -14.77 -23.29
N ASP A 59 -19.22 -15.84 -24.04
CA ASP A 59 -18.57 -17.08 -23.56
C ASP A 59 -17.08 -16.85 -23.26
N GLU A 60 -16.42 -15.98 -23.99
CA GLU A 60 -15.03 -15.56 -23.71
C GLU A 60 -14.93 -14.77 -22.39
N GLU A 61 -15.85 -13.82 -22.15
CA GLU A 61 -15.90 -13.06 -20.90
C GLU A 61 -16.19 -13.97 -19.69
N LYS A 62 -17.08 -14.96 -19.83
CA LYS A 62 -17.35 -15.98 -18.80
C LYS A 62 -16.11 -16.83 -18.51
N GLN A 63 -15.37 -17.22 -19.54
CA GLN A 63 -14.17 -18.01 -19.38
C GLN A 63 -13.07 -17.23 -18.64
N VAL A 64 -12.85 -15.96 -18.99
CA VAL A 64 -11.91 -15.07 -18.29
C VAL A 64 -12.32 -14.89 -16.83
N GLN A 65 -13.60 -14.66 -16.56
CA GLN A 65 -14.10 -14.50 -15.19
C GLN A 65 -13.92 -15.79 -14.39
N ASN A 66 -14.22 -16.95 -14.94
CA ASN A 66 -14.04 -18.24 -14.28
C ASN A 66 -12.56 -18.52 -13.96
N ILE A 67 -11.64 -18.17 -14.84
CA ILE A 67 -10.20 -18.26 -14.57
C ILE A 67 -9.82 -17.35 -13.40
N ARG A 68 -10.21 -16.08 -13.42
CA ARG A 68 -9.93 -15.14 -12.32
C ARG A 68 -10.46 -15.63 -10.97
N GLU A 69 -11.69 -16.14 -10.93
CA GLU A 69 -12.28 -16.71 -9.71
C GLU A 69 -11.50 -17.92 -9.22
N SER A 70 -11.06 -18.79 -10.13
CA SER A 70 -10.22 -19.94 -9.80
C SER A 70 -8.87 -19.53 -9.21
N LEU A 71 -8.25 -18.45 -9.70
CA LEU A 71 -7.01 -17.91 -9.15
C LEU A 71 -7.21 -17.37 -7.73
N PHE A 72 -8.31 -16.68 -7.45
CA PHE A 72 -8.64 -16.26 -6.09
C PHE A 72 -8.87 -17.44 -5.14
N VAL A 73 -9.59 -18.46 -5.57
CA VAL A 73 -9.84 -19.66 -4.77
C VAL A 73 -8.54 -20.38 -4.40
N VAL A 74 -7.61 -20.50 -5.33
CA VAL A 74 -6.29 -21.11 -5.08
C VAL A 74 -5.46 -20.26 -4.12
N ASN A 75 -5.50 -18.93 -4.24
CA ASN A 75 -4.80 -18.04 -3.32
C ASN A 75 -5.40 -18.08 -1.91
N GLU A 76 -6.72 -18.17 -1.79
CA GLU A 76 -7.38 -18.34 -0.47
C GLU A 76 -6.98 -19.66 0.18
N PHE A 77 -6.96 -20.74 -0.59
CA PHE A 77 -6.43 -22.02 -0.12
C PHE A 77 -4.99 -21.90 0.38
N ALA A 78 -4.12 -21.23 -0.39
CA ALA A 78 -2.71 -21.06 -0.02
C ALA A 78 -2.58 -20.25 1.27
N ARG A 79 -3.35 -19.15 1.43
CA ARG A 79 -3.40 -18.38 2.66
C ARG A 79 -3.77 -19.24 3.86
N ASP A 80 -4.84 -20.01 3.75
CA ASP A 80 -5.32 -20.88 4.83
C ASP A 80 -4.28 -21.96 5.16
N TYR A 81 -3.64 -22.52 4.13
CA TYR A 81 -2.54 -23.46 4.29
C TYR A 81 -1.37 -22.86 5.05
N PHE A 82 -0.88 -21.68 4.65
CA PHE A 82 0.24 -21.01 5.33
C PHE A 82 -0.08 -20.60 6.77
N GLN A 83 -1.31 -20.19 7.05
CA GLN A 83 -1.76 -19.93 8.41
C GLN A 83 -1.84 -21.22 9.23
N ASN A 84 -2.35 -22.31 8.67
CA ASN A 84 -2.39 -23.60 9.34
C ASN A 84 -0.98 -24.10 9.68
N ILE A 85 -0.03 -23.96 8.77
CA ILE A 85 1.38 -24.29 9.05
C ILE A 85 1.93 -23.43 10.19
N LEU A 86 1.67 -22.12 10.18
CA LEU A 86 2.14 -21.20 11.22
C LEU A 86 1.66 -21.61 12.61
N TYR A 87 0.36 -21.92 12.74
CA TYR A 87 -0.25 -22.16 14.05
C TYR A 87 -0.19 -23.62 14.52
N ASN A 88 -0.16 -24.59 13.61
CA ASN A 88 -0.34 -26.00 13.95
C ASN A 88 0.89 -26.87 13.67
N HIS A 89 1.77 -26.48 12.75
CA HIS A 89 3.01 -27.23 12.48
C HIS A 89 4.10 -26.90 13.50
N ALA A 90 4.93 -27.89 13.85
CA ALA A 90 6.02 -27.73 14.81
C ALA A 90 6.99 -26.58 14.43
N ASP A 91 7.44 -26.56 13.17
CA ASP A 91 8.33 -25.50 12.66
C ASP A 91 7.65 -24.13 12.61
N GLY A 92 6.34 -24.09 12.33
CA GLY A 92 5.56 -22.85 12.37
C GLY A 92 5.58 -22.22 13.75
N LYS A 93 5.31 -23.01 14.78
CA LYS A 93 5.34 -22.57 16.19
C LYS A 93 6.75 -22.22 16.67
N ALA A 94 7.72 -23.07 16.39
CA ALA A 94 9.07 -22.93 16.91
C ALA A 94 9.92 -21.89 16.18
N ILE A 95 9.73 -21.75 14.86
CA ILE A 95 10.57 -20.89 14.01
C ILE A 95 9.84 -19.61 13.64
N ALA A 96 8.69 -19.71 12.97
CA ALA A 96 8.02 -18.54 12.40
C ALA A 96 7.35 -17.66 13.47
N MET A 97 6.62 -18.24 14.44
CA MET A 97 6.05 -17.46 15.54
C MET A 97 7.13 -16.85 16.44
N SER A 98 8.23 -17.55 16.67
CA SER A 98 9.39 -16.99 17.38
C SER A 98 9.99 -15.80 16.65
N TYR A 99 10.11 -15.88 15.33
CA TYR A 99 10.57 -14.77 14.50
C TYR A 99 9.66 -13.54 14.63
N PHE A 100 8.34 -13.71 14.55
CA PHE A 100 7.41 -12.59 14.71
C PHE A 100 7.50 -11.96 16.09
N ARG A 101 7.57 -12.77 17.14
CA ARG A 101 7.71 -12.30 18.54
C ARG A 101 9.04 -11.60 18.81
N GLN A 102 10.15 -12.11 18.25
CA GLN A 102 11.45 -11.46 18.34
C GLN A 102 11.48 -10.09 17.64
N ARG A 103 10.66 -9.93 16.60
CA ARG A 103 10.44 -8.63 15.96
C ARG A 103 9.45 -7.73 16.68
N GLY A 104 8.90 -8.18 17.80
CA GLY A 104 7.93 -7.42 18.59
C GLY A 104 6.53 -7.38 17.96
N ILE A 105 6.23 -8.26 17.01
CA ILE A 105 4.90 -8.34 16.39
C ILE A 105 3.98 -9.15 17.31
N ARG A 106 2.88 -8.53 17.75
CA ARG A 106 1.89 -9.17 18.62
C ARG A 106 1.05 -10.21 17.86
N ASP A 107 0.57 -11.21 18.61
CA ASP A 107 -0.23 -12.31 18.04
C ASP A 107 -1.56 -11.83 17.40
N ASP A 108 -2.17 -10.75 17.95
CA ASP A 108 -3.36 -10.14 17.37
C ASP A 108 -3.08 -9.49 15.99
N ILE A 109 -1.90 -8.92 15.82
CA ILE A 109 -1.43 -8.32 14.56
C ILE A 109 -1.07 -9.40 13.54
N VAL A 110 -0.40 -10.48 13.97
CA VAL A 110 -0.17 -11.67 13.12
C VAL A 110 -1.49 -12.18 12.54
N LYS A 111 -2.53 -12.24 13.35
CA LYS A 111 -3.89 -12.63 12.94
C LYS A 111 -4.53 -11.62 11.99
N LYS A 112 -4.43 -10.32 12.31
CA LYS A 112 -5.06 -9.25 11.52
C LYS A 112 -4.49 -9.17 10.10
N PHE A 113 -3.19 -9.35 9.95
CA PHE A 113 -2.51 -9.38 8.66
C PHE A 113 -2.50 -10.77 8.02
N GLN A 114 -3.07 -11.77 8.68
CA GLN A 114 -3.17 -13.16 8.21
C GLN A 114 -1.81 -13.73 7.81
N LEU A 115 -0.78 -13.43 8.61
CA LEU A 115 0.58 -13.89 8.36
C LEU A 115 0.65 -15.41 8.41
N GLY A 116 1.58 -15.99 7.66
CA GLY A 116 1.72 -17.44 7.54
C GLY A 116 3.16 -17.89 7.51
N TYR A 117 3.35 -19.18 7.32
CA TYR A 117 4.65 -19.81 7.15
C TYR A 117 4.59 -20.95 6.13
N SER A 118 5.63 -21.04 5.33
CA SER A 118 5.88 -22.19 4.44
C SER A 118 7.14 -22.90 4.91
N THR A 119 7.03 -24.22 5.15
CA THR A 119 8.14 -25.04 5.63
C THR A 119 9.29 -25.09 4.62
N THR A 120 10.42 -25.65 5.05
CA THR A 120 11.59 -25.86 4.18
C THR A 120 11.41 -26.99 3.16
N ALA A 121 10.31 -27.76 3.24
CA ALA A 121 9.96 -28.75 2.22
C ALA A 121 9.66 -28.05 0.89
N PRO A 122 10.31 -28.43 -0.20
CA PRO A 122 10.33 -27.63 -1.43
C PRO A 122 9.04 -27.66 -2.25
N ASP A 123 8.12 -28.56 -1.94
CA ASP A 123 6.90 -28.85 -2.71
C ASP A 123 5.68 -29.18 -1.84
N ALA A 124 5.73 -28.88 -0.55
CA ALA A 124 4.68 -29.26 0.40
C ALA A 124 3.32 -28.62 0.09
N LEU A 125 3.30 -27.35 -0.31
CA LEU A 125 2.07 -26.67 -0.75
C LEU A 125 1.52 -27.31 -2.04
N ALA A 126 2.41 -27.54 -3.03
CA ALA A 126 2.02 -28.15 -4.29
C ALA A 126 1.38 -29.55 -4.08
N GLN A 127 2.01 -30.38 -3.26
CA GLN A 127 1.47 -31.70 -2.94
C GLN A 127 0.11 -31.64 -2.26
N GLU A 128 -0.06 -30.77 -1.26
CA GLU A 128 -1.35 -30.64 -0.56
C GLU A 128 -2.43 -30.05 -1.47
N ALA A 129 -2.10 -29.07 -2.32
CA ALA A 129 -3.02 -28.51 -3.29
C ALA A 129 -3.52 -29.57 -4.29
N MET A 130 -2.58 -30.34 -4.85
CA MET A 130 -2.93 -31.43 -5.78
C MET A 130 -3.76 -32.51 -5.11
N ARG A 131 -3.42 -32.89 -3.87
CA ARG A 131 -4.20 -33.83 -3.07
C ARG A 131 -5.65 -33.37 -2.85
N LYS A 132 -5.88 -32.08 -2.68
CA LYS A 132 -7.20 -31.46 -2.53
C LYS A 132 -7.93 -31.20 -3.85
N GLY A 133 -7.32 -31.55 -4.97
CA GLY A 133 -7.93 -31.43 -6.30
C GLY A 133 -7.76 -30.07 -6.98
N TYR A 134 -6.90 -29.17 -6.46
CA TYR A 134 -6.56 -27.95 -7.16
C TYR A 134 -5.71 -28.25 -8.40
N LYS A 135 -5.98 -27.55 -9.49
CA LYS A 135 -5.30 -27.79 -10.77
C LYS A 135 -3.90 -27.17 -10.78
N LYS A 136 -2.94 -27.91 -11.32
CA LYS A 136 -1.55 -27.45 -11.56
C LYS A 136 -1.50 -26.10 -12.29
N GLU A 137 -2.36 -25.93 -13.30
CA GLU A 137 -2.46 -24.70 -14.09
C GLU A 137 -2.61 -23.44 -13.21
N PHE A 138 -3.48 -23.48 -12.21
CA PHE A 138 -3.74 -22.31 -11.35
C PHE A 138 -2.63 -22.10 -10.31
N LEU A 139 -1.94 -23.14 -9.87
CA LEU A 139 -0.74 -23.00 -9.05
C LEU A 139 0.38 -22.30 -9.80
N LEU A 140 0.51 -22.57 -11.10
CA LEU A 140 1.49 -21.90 -11.97
C LEU A 140 1.07 -20.47 -12.32
N LYS A 141 -0.19 -20.23 -12.69
CA LYS A 141 -0.70 -18.91 -13.06
C LYS A 141 -0.66 -17.91 -11.89
N THR A 142 -0.91 -18.34 -10.67
CA THR A 142 -0.77 -17.50 -9.47
C THR A 142 0.69 -17.31 -9.05
N GLY A 143 1.61 -18.12 -9.57
CA GLY A 143 3.00 -18.12 -9.17
C GLY A 143 3.24 -18.70 -7.77
N LEU A 144 2.27 -19.38 -7.18
CA LEU A 144 2.47 -20.13 -5.94
C LEU A 144 3.51 -21.23 -6.11
N CYS A 145 3.53 -21.83 -7.29
CA CYS A 145 4.52 -22.84 -7.68
C CYS A 145 5.14 -22.46 -9.04
N TYR A 146 6.29 -23.03 -9.32
CA TYR A 146 6.89 -23.06 -10.64
C TYR A 146 7.24 -24.48 -11.04
N GLU A 147 7.31 -24.72 -12.34
CA GLU A 147 7.64 -26.02 -12.91
C GLU A 147 9.13 -26.12 -13.19
N LYS A 148 9.75 -27.23 -12.81
CA LYS A 148 11.13 -27.56 -13.15
C LYS A 148 11.21 -28.20 -14.52
N GLU A 149 12.43 -28.38 -15.03
CA GLU A 149 12.71 -29.05 -16.30
C GLU A 149 12.18 -30.50 -16.35
N ASP A 150 12.13 -31.19 -15.22
CA ASP A 150 11.59 -32.53 -15.08
C ASP A 150 10.05 -32.59 -14.98
N GLY A 151 9.37 -31.46 -15.09
CA GLY A 151 7.91 -31.32 -14.99
C GLY A 151 7.37 -31.34 -13.56
N SER A 152 8.21 -31.48 -12.54
CA SER A 152 7.81 -31.41 -11.13
C SER A 152 7.53 -29.99 -10.68
N LEU A 153 6.57 -29.81 -9.75
CA LEU A 153 6.28 -28.52 -9.14
C LEU A 153 7.21 -28.23 -7.97
N ARG A 154 7.56 -26.97 -7.81
CA ARG A 154 8.26 -26.45 -6.65
C ARG A 154 7.55 -25.22 -6.11
N ASP A 155 7.41 -25.16 -4.79
CA ASP A 155 6.81 -24.02 -4.09
C ASP A 155 7.69 -22.79 -4.22
N ARG A 156 7.10 -21.63 -4.54
CA ARG A 156 7.84 -20.36 -4.63
C ARG A 156 8.30 -19.85 -3.27
N PHE A 157 7.50 -20.10 -2.24
CA PHE A 157 7.67 -19.50 -0.91
C PHE A 157 8.24 -20.44 0.15
N TRP A 158 8.78 -21.59 -0.22
CA TRP A 158 9.32 -22.55 0.72
C TRP A 158 10.38 -21.95 1.66
N GLY A 159 10.34 -22.29 2.94
CA GLY A 159 11.25 -21.80 3.97
C GLY A 159 11.06 -20.33 4.34
N ARG A 160 9.87 -19.75 4.11
CA ARG A 160 9.61 -18.32 4.29
C ARG A 160 8.41 -18.04 5.21
N VAL A 161 8.47 -16.95 5.96
CA VAL A 161 7.27 -16.33 6.51
C VAL A 161 6.54 -15.59 5.40
N ILE A 162 5.21 -15.62 5.48
CA ILE A 162 4.32 -15.21 4.39
C ILE A 162 3.52 -13.98 4.80
N PHE A 163 3.47 -13.01 3.89
CA PHE A 163 2.72 -11.77 3.97
C PHE A 163 1.69 -11.74 2.84
N PRO A 164 0.41 -12.08 3.12
CA PRO A 164 -0.62 -12.04 2.09
C PRO A 164 -0.92 -10.61 1.64
N TRP A 165 -1.11 -10.43 0.34
CA TRP A 165 -1.61 -9.19 -0.25
C TRP A 165 -3.11 -9.30 -0.49
N PHE A 166 -3.84 -8.25 -0.11
CA PHE A 166 -5.29 -8.18 -0.30
C PHE A 166 -5.64 -7.02 -1.21
N ASN A 167 -6.69 -7.21 -2.02
CA ASN A 167 -7.33 -6.09 -2.67
C ASN A 167 -8.17 -5.29 -1.64
N ILE A 168 -8.76 -4.18 -2.07
CA ILE A 168 -9.59 -3.34 -1.20
C ILE A 168 -10.84 -4.05 -0.64
N SER A 169 -11.27 -5.15 -1.25
CA SER A 169 -12.41 -5.98 -0.79
C SER A 169 -11.98 -7.12 0.13
N GLY A 170 -10.68 -7.35 0.35
CA GLY A 170 -10.15 -8.40 1.20
C GLY A 170 -9.93 -9.74 0.52
N LYS A 171 -9.99 -9.82 -0.81
CA LYS A 171 -9.58 -11.02 -1.56
C LYS A 171 -8.07 -11.11 -1.66
N VAL A 172 -7.53 -12.32 -1.54
CA VAL A 172 -6.10 -12.57 -1.61
C VAL A 172 -5.59 -12.49 -3.05
N LEU A 173 -4.77 -11.47 -3.32
CA LEU A 173 -4.18 -11.22 -4.64
C LEU A 173 -2.91 -12.04 -4.90
N GLY A 174 -2.09 -12.18 -3.87
CA GLY A 174 -0.77 -12.80 -3.92
C GLY A 174 -0.08 -12.76 -2.58
N PHE A 175 1.21 -13.00 -2.57
CA PHE A 175 2.00 -13.14 -1.35
C PHE A 175 3.37 -12.48 -1.48
N GLY A 176 3.88 -12.01 -0.35
CA GLY A 176 5.29 -11.77 -0.13
C GLY A 176 5.84 -12.84 0.81
N GLY A 177 7.09 -13.21 0.62
CA GLY A 177 7.75 -14.19 1.48
C GLY A 177 9.15 -13.74 1.87
N ARG A 178 9.48 -13.78 3.16
CA ARG A 178 10.81 -13.49 3.69
C ARG A 178 11.46 -14.75 4.20
N VAL A 179 12.68 -15.04 3.72
CA VAL A 179 13.47 -16.14 4.26
C VAL A 179 13.90 -15.82 5.69
N LEU A 180 13.77 -16.82 6.59
CA LEU A 180 14.06 -16.62 8.01
C LEU A 180 15.51 -16.90 8.38
N ASP A 181 16.17 -17.80 7.65
CA ASP A 181 17.44 -18.33 8.08
C ASP A 181 18.43 -18.47 6.91
N SER A 182 19.69 -18.14 7.22
CA SER A 182 20.86 -18.52 6.41
C SER A 182 21.02 -20.04 6.21
N ARG A 183 20.28 -20.86 6.96
CA ARG A 183 20.23 -22.31 6.83
C ARG A 183 19.48 -22.80 5.60
N THR A 184 18.66 -21.96 4.98
CA THR A 184 18.00 -22.30 3.72
C THR A 184 19.02 -22.20 2.61
N LYS A 185 19.86 -23.23 2.48
CA LYS A 185 20.92 -23.29 1.47
C LYS A 185 20.32 -23.10 0.08
N GLY A 186 20.89 -22.21 -0.71
CA GLY A 186 20.50 -21.94 -2.11
C GLY A 186 19.46 -20.84 -2.28
N VAL A 187 19.09 -20.08 -1.24
CA VAL A 187 18.21 -18.92 -1.36
C VAL A 187 19.03 -17.64 -1.38
N ASN A 188 19.13 -17.03 -2.57
CA ASN A 188 19.89 -15.79 -2.76
C ASN A 188 19.08 -14.52 -2.49
N GLN A 189 17.74 -14.61 -2.37
CA GLN A 189 16.84 -13.45 -2.21
C GLN A 189 16.19 -13.46 -0.83
N LYS A 190 16.43 -12.40 -0.06
CA LYS A 190 15.82 -12.19 1.25
C LYS A 190 14.29 -12.14 1.17
N TYR A 191 13.75 -11.40 0.20
CA TYR A 191 12.33 -11.28 -0.09
C TYR A 191 11.99 -11.78 -1.49
N VAL A 192 10.87 -12.48 -1.60
CA VAL A 192 10.26 -12.90 -2.87
C VAL A 192 8.79 -12.53 -2.84
N ASN A 193 8.26 -12.03 -3.95
CA ASN A 193 6.84 -11.75 -4.10
C ASN A 193 6.22 -12.64 -5.17
N SER A 194 4.89 -12.76 -5.15
CA SER A 194 4.14 -13.31 -6.27
C SER A 194 4.53 -12.59 -7.56
N PRO A 195 4.65 -13.30 -8.68
CA PRO A 195 4.86 -12.68 -9.99
C PRO A 195 3.58 -11.95 -10.43
N GLU A 196 3.72 -11.12 -11.48
CA GLU A 196 2.56 -10.55 -12.17
C GLU A 196 1.62 -11.67 -12.65
N SER A 197 0.33 -11.47 -12.47
CA SER A 197 -0.71 -12.42 -12.88
C SER A 197 -1.99 -11.67 -13.28
N GLU A 198 -3.01 -12.42 -13.71
CA GLU A 198 -4.32 -11.84 -14.05
C GLU A 198 -5.03 -11.16 -12.87
N ILE A 199 -4.65 -11.50 -11.64
CA ILE A 199 -5.23 -10.93 -10.40
C ILE A 199 -4.27 -10.13 -9.56
N PHE A 200 -2.96 -10.13 -9.85
CA PHE A 200 -1.94 -9.45 -9.07
C PHE A 200 -0.98 -8.65 -9.95
N SER A 201 -0.83 -7.38 -9.65
CA SER A 201 0.19 -6.51 -10.23
C SER A 201 0.77 -5.60 -9.16
N LYS A 202 2.07 -5.70 -8.92
CA LYS A 202 2.77 -4.82 -7.96
C LYS A 202 2.64 -3.33 -8.30
N ARG A 203 2.44 -2.99 -9.58
CA ARG A 203 2.27 -1.62 -10.02
C ARG A 203 0.89 -1.04 -9.74
N LYS A 204 -0.09 -1.89 -9.42
CA LYS A 204 -1.49 -1.49 -9.20
C LYS A 204 -1.89 -1.58 -7.74
N GLU A 205 -1.21 -2.41 -6.97
CA GLU A 205 -1.59 -2.79 -5.63
C GLU A 205 -0.64 -2.20 -4.58
N LEU A 206 -1.16 -2.03 -3.37
CA LEU A 206 -0.41 -1.55 -2.22
C LEU A 206 -0.57 -2.54 -1.06
N TYR A 207 0.55 -2.93 -0.46
CA TYR A 207 0.50 -3.79 0.72
C TYR A 207 -0.14 -3.04 1.90
N GLY A 208 -1.07 -3.70 2.57
CA GLY A 208 -1.76 -3.15 3.73
C GLY A 208 -2.98 -2.29 3.43
N ILE A 209 -3.32 -2.03 2.16
CA ILE A 209 -4.46 -1.16 1.79
C ILE A 209 -5.80 -1.66 2.35
N TYR A 210 -6.02 -2.96 2.40
CA TYR A 210 -7.23 -3.55 2.96
C TYR A 210 -7.38 -3.22 4.45
N GLN A 211 -6.32 -3.38 5.22
CA GLN A 211 -6.30 -3.09 6.64
C GLN A 211 -6.36 -1.58 6.93
N ALA A 212 -5.81 -0.76 6.02
CA ALA A 212 -5.63 0.67 6.22
C ALA A 212 -6.81 1.54 5.75
N LYS A 213 -7.61 1.09 4.79
CA LYS A 213 -8.60 1.91 4.06
C LYS A 213 -9.54 2.72 4.96
N ALA A 214 -10.09 2.11 6.01
CA ALA A 214 -10.98 2.79 6.94
C ALA A 214 -10.24 3.86 7.77
N ALA A 215 -9.03 3.56 8.21
CA ALA A 215 -8.19 4.50 8.95
C ALA A 215 -7.71 5.66 8.06
N ILE A 216 -7.41 5.41 6.78
CA ILE A 216 -7.06 6.45 5.81
C ILE A 216 -8.21 7.44 5.66
N VAL A 217 -9.43 6.96 5.45
CA VAL A 217 -10.60 7.82 5.31
C VAL A 217 -10.88 8.61 6.58
N LYS A 218 -10.77 7.97 7.75
CA LYS A 218 -11.00 8.60 9.05
C LYS A 218 -9.98 9.70 9.36
N ALA A 219 -8.70 9.45 9.05
CA ALA A 219 -7.61 10.40 9.28
C ALA A 219 -7.45 11.43 8.16
N ASP A 220 -8.10 11.20 7.00
CA ASP A 220 -7.88 11.94 5.76
C ASP A 220 -6.40 12.10 5.41
N CYS A 221 -5.63 11.05 5.65
CA CYS A 221 -4.20 10.99 5.36
C CYS A 221 -3.75 9.53 5.26
N VAL A 222 -2.77 9.27 4.41
CA VAL A 222 -2.09 7.98 4.29
C VAL A 222 -0.59 8.12 4.50
N TYR A 223 -0.02 7.21 5.27
CA TYR A 223 1.43 7.02 5.39
C TYR A 223 1.89 6.01 4.35
N MET A 224 2.90 6.38 3.57
CA MET A 224 3.56 5.49 2.62
C MET A 224 4.94 5.10 3.16
N VAL A 225 5.17 3.80 3.27
CA VAL A 225 6.44 3.21 3.71
C VAL A 225 6.95 2.20 2.67
N GLU A 226 8.14 1.62 2.90
CA GLU A 226 8.79 0.77 1.89
C GLU A 226 8.42 -0.70 2.01
N GLY A 227 8.33 -1.26 3.22
CA GLY A 227 8.28 -2.69 3.46
C GLY A 227 7.08 -3.20 4.24
N TYR A 228 6.92 -4.52 4.24
CA TYR A 228 5.87 -5.22 4.98
C TYR A 228 5.95 -5.01 6.48
N THR A 229 7.16 -5.11 7.03
CA THR A 229 7.41 -4.97 8.46
C THR A 229 7.16 -3.55 8.95
N ASP A 230 7.41 -2.56 8.10
CA ASP A 230 7.13 -1.15 8.41
C ASP A 230 5.63 -0.89 8.53
N VAL A 231 4.83 -1.42 7.60
CA VAL A 231 3.36 -1.36 7.69
C VAL A 231 2.86 -1.99 8.98
N ILE A 232 3.34 -3.19 9.29
CA ILE A 232 2.92 -3.94 10.47
C ILE A 232 3.32 -3.20 11.76
N ALA A 233 4.54 -2.67 11.82
CA ALA A 233 5.06 -1.94 12.96
C ALA A 233 4.25 -0.66 13.23
N MET A 234 4.01 0.16 12.20
CA MET A 234 3.21 1.37 12.32
C MET A 234 1.75 1.07 12.67
N HIS A 235 1.15 0.08 12.03
CA HIS A 235 -0.20 -0.36 12.33
C HIS A 235 -0.36 -0.77 13.81
N GLN A 236 0.60 -1.54 14.32
CA GLN A 236 0.65 -1.97 15.73
C GLN A 236 0.78 -0.79 16.70
N CYS A 237 1.47 0.28 16.30
CA CYS A 237 1.56 1.53 17.04
C CYS A 237 0.29 2.39 16.96
N GLY A 238 -0.78 1.90 16.32
CA GLY A 238 -2.03 2.61 16.14
C GLY A 238 -2.01 3.64 15.01
N LEU A 239 -0.97 3.65 14.17
CA LEU A 239 -0.90 4.38 12.91
C LEU A 239 -1.40 3.46 11.79
N GLU A 240 -2.71 3.17 11.82
CA GLU A 240 -3.32 2.14 10.98
C GLU A 240 -3.50 2.56 9.52
N ASN A 241 -3.41 3.86 9.22
CA ASN A 241 -3.51 4.45 7.89
C ASN A 241 -2.19 4.37 7.11
N VAL A 242 -1.57 3.20 7.07
CA VAL A 242 -0.24 2.96 6.49
C VAL A 242 -0.28 1.88 5.41
N VAL A 243 0.43 2.12 4.32
CA VAL A 243 0.58 1.20 3.18
C VAL A 243 2.03 1.18 2.68
N ALA A 244 2.39 0.16 1.93
CA ALA A 244 3.72 0.05 1.32
C ALA A 244 3.63 -0.34 -0.16
N ASN A 245 4.60 0.16 -0.95
CA ASN A 245 4.82 -0.23 -2.34
C ASN A 245 5.70 -1.49 -2.49
N SER A 246 6.33 -1.95 -1.41
CA SER A 246 7.07 -3.22 -1.30
C SER A 246 8.13 -3.47 -2.36
N GLY A 247 9.09 -2.57 -2.46
CA GLY A 247 10.29 -2.71 -3.28
C GLY A 247 10.10 -2.37 -4.75
N THR A 248 9.07 -1.62 -5.09
CA THR A 248 8.88 -1.01 -6.42
C THR A 248 8.88 0.51 -6.32
N ALA A 249 9.22 1.20 -7.40
CA ALA A 249 8.96 2.64 -7.47
C ALA A 249 7.43 2.88 -7.43
N LEU A 250 7.01 3.97 -6.78
CA LEU A 250 5.61 4.38 -6.75
C LEU A 250 5.09 4.62 -8.17
N SER A 251 3.93 4.07 -8.51
CA SER A 251 3.30 4.18 -9.82
C SER A 251 2.09 5.11 -9.81
N GLU A 252 1.72 5.65 -10.98
CA GLU A 252 0.49 6.42 -11.13
C GLU A 252 -0.75 5.62 -10.69
N GLN A 253 -0.78 4.32 -10.98
CA GLN A 253 -1.92 3.48 -10.63
C GLN A 253 -2.07 3.30 -9.11
N GLN A 254 -0.96 3.17 -8.38
CA GLN A 254 -0.95 3.16 -6.93
C GLN A 254 -1.39 4.50 -6.34
N ILE A 255 -0.94 5.61 -6.93
CA ILE A 255 -1.35 6.96 -6.50
C ILE A 255 -2.86 7.15 -6.72
N ARG A 256 -3.40 6.75 -7.87
CA ARG A 256 -4.84 6.80 -8.16
C ARG A 256 -5.65 5.91 -7.23
N LEU A 257 -5.11 4.75 -6.84
CA LEU A 257 -5.74 3.90 -5.83
C LEU A 257 -5.87 4.63 -4.49
N LEU A 258 -4.82 5.30 -4.01
CA LEU A 258 -4.83 6.08 -2.77
C LEU A 258 -5.75 7.29 -2.88
N HIS A 259 -5.75 7.98 -4.01
CA HIS A 259 -6.57 9.17 -4.25
C HIS A 259 -8.07 8.91 -4.13
N ARG A 260 -8.51 7.66 -4.24
CA ARG A 260 -9.91 7.25 -3.94
C ARG A 260 -10.29 7.42 -2.48
N PHE A 261 -9.31 7.43 -1.57
CA PHE A 261 -9.53 7.46 -0.11
C PHE A 261 -9.13 8.80 0.50
N THR A 262 -8.06 9.42 0.01
CA THR A 262 -7.54 10.70 0.50
C THR A 262 -6.71 11.39 -0.57
N SER A 263 -6.61 12.73 -0.46
CA SER A 263 -5.65 13.52 -1.25
C SER A 263 -4.37 13.85 -0.47
N ASN A 264 -4.24 13.39 0.78
CA ASN A 264 -3.12 13.74 1.65
C ASN A 264 -2.23 12.52 1.89
N ILE A 265 -0.95 12.65 1.60
CA ILE A 265 0.04 11.59 1.79
C ILE A 265 1.25 12.11 2.55
N THR A 266 1.72 11.32 3.51
CA THR A 266 3.02 11.51 4.15
C THR A 266 3.94 10.36 3.76
N LEU A 267 5.05 10.69 3.10
CA LEU A 267 6.07 9.74 2.68
C LEU A 267 7.07 9.55 3.82
N LEU A 268 7.14 8.36 4.37
CA LEU A 268 8.15 7.98 5.36
C LEU A 268 9.22 7.13 4.69
N TYR A 269 10.43 7.62 4.71
CA TYR A 269 11.56 6.92 4.14
C TYR A 269 12.66 6.71 5.16
N ASP A 270 13.47 5.69 4.91
CA ASP A 270 14.71 5.47 5.63
C ASP A 270 15.57 6.71 5.53
N GLY A 271 16.22 7.10 6.62
CA GLY A 271 17.07 8.29 6.67
C GLY A 271 18.37 8.17 5.88
N ASP A 272 18.50 7.18 5.01
CA ASP A 272 19.67 6.99 4.15
C ASP A 272 19.57 7.78 2.83
N GLU A 273 20.70 7.88 2.12
CA GLU A 273 20.79 8.60 0.84
C GLU A 273 19.87 8.01 -0.24
N ALA A 274 19.67 6.70 -0.24
CA ALA A 274 18.82 6.02 -1.20
C ALA A 274 17.34 6.34 -0.96
N GLY A 275 16.90 6.35 0.30
CA GLY A 275 15.56 6.75 0.71
C GLY A 275 15.26 8.20 0.35
N ILE A 276 16.22 9.11 0.57
CA ILE A 276 16.11 10.52 0.18
C ILE A 276 15.91 10.68 -1.33
N LYS A 277 16.72 10.01 -2.13
CA LYS A 277 16.61 10.05 -3.60
C LYS A 277 15.30 9.42 -4.11
N ALA A 278 14.82 8.38 -3.44
CA ALA A 278 13.53 7.76 -3.74
C ALA A 278 12.37 8.72 -3.45
N SER A 279 12.43 9.45 -2.33
CA SER A 279 11.45 10.49 -1.97
C SER A 279 11.29 11.53 -3.06
N ILE A 280 12.39 12.10 -3.55
CA ILE A 280 12.35 13.14 -4.58
C ILE A 280 11.68 12.64 -5.86
N ARG A 281 12.02 11.41 -6.31
CA ARG A 281 11.44 10.85 -7.54
C ARG A 281 9.94 10.58 -7.44
N GLY A 282 9.45 10.25 -6.26
CA GLY A 282 8.03 10.00 -6.02
C GLY A 282 7.19 11.28 -5.98
N ILE A 283 7.78 12.41 -5.59
CA ILE A 283 7.05 13.67 -5.36
C ILE A 283 6.42 14.22 -6.64
N ASP A 284 7.14 14.29 -7.73
CA ASP A 284 6.65 14.89 -8.99
C ASP A 284 5.41 14.13 -9.53
N MET A 285 5.40 12.81 -9.41
CA MET A 285 4.26 11.98 -9.83
C MET A 285 3.04 12.21 -8.92
N LEU A 286 3.24 12.32 -7.63
CA LEU A 286 2.17 12.63 -6.66
C LEU A 286 1.58 14.03 -6.89
N LEU A 287 2.43 15.01 -7.19
CA LEU A 287 1.99 16.38 -7.50
C LEU A 287 1.12 16.40 -8.76
N ALA A 288 1.54 15.72 -9.82
CA ALA A 288 0.81 15.66 -11.08
C ALA A 288 -0.59 15.05 -10.91
N GLU A 289 -0.74 14.09 -10.00
CA GLU A 289 -2.04 13.48 -9.64
C GLU A 289 -2.84 14.30 -8.59
N GLY A 290 -2.36 15.48 -8.21
CA GLY A 290 -3.06 16.41 -7.32
C GLY A 290 -3.04 16.05 -5.84
N MET A 291 -2.04 15.27 -5.41
CA MET A 291 -1.86 14.92 -3.99
C MET A 291 -1.17 16.03 -3.21
N ASN A 292 -1.58 16.21 -1.96
CA ASN A 292 -0.91 17.06 -0.97
C ASN A 292 0.13 16.20 -0.25
N ILE A 293 1.40 16.65 -0.28
CA ILE A 293 2.51 15.79 0.12
C ILE A 293 3.24 16.36 1.31
N LYS A 294 3.43 15.53 2.32
CA LYS A 294 4.42 15.71 3.38
C LYS A 294 5.48 14.63 3.27
N VAL A 295 6.66 14.93 3.78
CA VAL A 295 7.80 13.99 3.80
C VAL A 295 8.35 13.95 5.22
N LEU A 296 8.73 12.76 5.65
CA LEU A 296 9.40 12.51 6.91
C LEU A 296 10.60 11.60 6.68
N LEU A 297 11.76 12.00 7.17
CA LEU A 297 12.93 11.16 7.28
C LEU A 297 13.09 10.72 8.75
N LEU A 298 13.26 9.42 8.96
CA LEU A 298 13.56 8.89 10.28
C LEU A 298 15.03 9.13 10.62
N PRO A 299 15.39 9.28 11.91
CA PRO A 299 16.75 9.58 12.31
C PRO A 299 17.64 8.33 12.22
N ASP A 300 18.94 8.56 12.15
CA ASP A 300 19.99 7.55 12.33
C ASP A 300 19.91 6.33 11.38
N GLY A 301 19.28 6.50 10.20
CA GLY A 301 19.07 5.42 9.24
C GLY A 301 18.04 4.38 9.69
N ASP A 302 17.18 4.75 10.64
CA ASP A 302 16.06 3.89 11.05
C ASP A 302 15.00 3.83 9.94
N ASP A 303 14.42 2.64 9.78
CA ASP A 303 13.13 2.42 9.14
C ASP A 303 11.99 2.44 10.20
N PRO A 304 10.72 2.50 9.79
CA PRO A 304 9.60 2.49 10.73
C PRO A 304 9.58 1.28 11.67
N ASP A 305 10.01 0.10 11.21
CA ASP A 305 10.11 -1.10 12.03
C ASP A 305 11.15 -0.94 13.15
N SER A 306 12.37 -0.52 12.81
CA SER A 306 13.43 -0.32 13.80
C SER A 306 13.14 0.83 14.75
N PHE A 307 12.57 1.93 14.25
CA PHE A 307 12.17 3.08 15.06
C PHE A 307 11.09 2.70 16.09
N SER A 308 10.07 1.93 15.66
CA SER A 308 8.99 1.48 16.54
C SER A 308 9.47 0.57 17.68
N ARG A 309 10.60 -0.13 17.51
CA ARG A 309 11.20 -0.97 18.55
C ARG A 309 11.99 -0.17 19.60
N LYS A 310 12.42 1.03 19.26
CA LYS A 310 13.17 1.94 20.15
C LYS A 310 12.25 2.92 20.88
N HIS A 311 11.05 3.19 20.34
CA HIS A 311 10.12 4.20 20.81
C HIS A 311 8.71 3.61 20.98
N ASN A 312 7.97 4.13 21.97
CA ASN A 312 6.56 3.76 22.13
C ASN A 312 5.67 4.47 21.10
N ALA A 313 4.41 4.06 21.04
CA ALA A 313 3.44 4.60 20.09
C ALA A 313 3.25 6.13 20.20
N THR A 314 3.25 6.67 21.41
CA THR A 314 3.09 8.11 21.67
C THR A 314 4.30 8.89 21.18
N GLU A 315 5.51 8.38 21.45
CA GLU A 315 6.77 8.98 20.98
C GLU A 315 6.87 8.95 19.45
N PHE A 316 6.45 7.85 18.82
CA PHE A 316 6.45 7.73 17.38
C PHE A 316 5.49 8.75 16.73
N ARG A 317 4.27 8.88 17.24
CA ARG A 317 3.31 9.90 16.74
C ARG A 317 3.86 11.32 16.92
N LYS A 318 4.38 11.62 18.11
CA LYS A 318 4.98 12.92 18.38
C LYS A 318 6.14 13.22 17.43
N TYR A 319 6.98 12.23 17.13
CA TYR A 319 8.08 12.41 16.19
C TYR A 319 7.56 12.76 14.79
N ILE A 320 6.50 12.09 14.32
CA ILE A 320 5.88 12.42 13.03
C ILE A 320 5.36 13.86 13.04
N ASP A 321 4.57 14.23 14.04
CA ASP A 321 3.95 15.55 14.12
C ASP A 321 5.01 16.69 14.18
N ASP A 322 6.13 16.44 14.87
CA ASP A 322 7.20 17.44 15.05
C ASP A 322 8.13 17.55 13.82
N HIS A 323 8.25 16.53 12.98
CA HIS A 323 9.28 16.46 11.94
C HIS A 323 8.74 16.27 10.51
N GLU A 324 7.43 16.04 10.32
CA GLU A 324 6.89 16.01 8.96
C GLU A 324 6.93 17.41 8.33
N GLU A 325 7.45 17.48 7.11
CA GLU A 325 7.57 18.72 6.35
C GLU A 325 6.76 18.66 5.07
N ASN A 326 6.23 19.79 4.61
CA ASN A 326 5.69 19.86 3.26
C ASN A 326 6.83 19.65 2.22
N PHE A 327 6.45 19.17 1.02
CA PHE A 327 7.45 18.77 0.03
C PHE A 327 8.28 19.94 -0.49
N ILE A 328 7.73 21.17 -0.58
CA ILE A 328 8.46 22.36 -1.03
C ILE A 328 9.64 22.63 -0.10
N ARG A 329 9.38 22.65 1.19
CA ARG A 329 10.40 22.86 2.21
C ARG A 329 11.43 21.75 2.20
N PHE A 330 10.98 20.49 2.19
CA PHE A 330 11.86 19.33 2.17
C PHE A 330 12.79 19.33 0.94
N LYS A 331 12.22 19.43 -0.27
CA LYS A 331 12.98 19.37 -1.51
C LYS A 331 13.91 20.59 -1.65
N THR A 332 13.42 21.77 -1.30
CA THR A 332 14.23 23.01 -1.34
C THR A 332 15.42 22.93 -0.40
N ASN A 333 15.21 22.52 0.86
CA ASN A 333 16.29 22.40 1.84
C ASN A 333 17.33 21.36 1.42
N LEU A 334 16.88 20.23 0.87
CA LEU A 334 17.78 19.18 0.39
C LEU A 334 18.66 19.66 -0.77
N LEU A 335 18.07 20.31 -1.77
CA LEU A 335 18.79 20.81 -2.93
C LEU A 335 19.69 22.01 -2.61
N LEU A 336 19.28 22.85 -1.63
CA LEU A 336 20.14 23.96 -1.15
C LEU A 336 21.43 23.44 -0.51
N LYS A 337 21.39 22.33 0.21
CA LYS A 337 22.60 21.72 0.78
C LYS A 337 23.60 21.32 -0.33
N ASP A 338 23.10 20.77 -1.43
CA ASP A 338 23.92 20.35 -2.57
C ASP A 338 24.43 21.53 -3.42
N ALA A 339 23.61 22.59 -3.53
CA ALA A 339 23.95 23.77 -4.33
C ALA A 339 24.99 24.67 -3.64
N GLN A 340 25.06 24.67 -2.30
CA GLN A 340 25.94 25.50 -1.50
C GLN A 340 25.96 26.97 -1.98
N ARG A 341 27.16 27.50 -2.37
CA ARG A 341 27.36 28.85 -2.89
C ARG A 341 27.52 28.91 -4.42
N ASP A 342 27.33 27.79 -5.12
CA ASP A 342 27.51 27.71 -6.58
C ASP A 342 26.29 28.31 -7.30
N PRO A 343 26.46 29.44 -8.05
CA PRO A 343 25.33 30.07 -8.74
C PRO A 343 24.68 29.20 -9.80
N ILE A 344 25.46 28.34 -10.49
CA ILE A 344 24.94 27.47 -11.54
C ILE A 344 24.07 26.37 -10.93
N LYS A 345 24.52 25.77 -9.83
CA LYS A 345 23.72 24.79 -9.09
C LYS A 345 22.45 25.39 -8.52
N ARG A 346 22.52 26.66 -8.03
CA ARG A 346 21.33 27.37 -7.57
C ARG A 346 20.32 27.63 -8.69
N ALA A 347 20.79 28.00 -9.88
CA ALA A 347 19.91 28.17 -11.04
C ALA A 347 19.23 26.84 -11.41
N GLY A 348 19.98 25.72 -11.44
CA GLY A 348 19.44 24.41 -11.66
C GLY A 348 18.39 23.99 -10.61
N LEU A 349 18.61 24.36 -9.34
CA LEU A 349 17.65 24.15 -8.26
C LEU A 349 16.34 24.92 -8.50
N ILE A 350 16.42 26.17 -8.91
CA ILE A 350 15.23 27.00 -9.22
C ILE A 350 14.42 26.36 -10.35
N SER A 351 15.07 25.96 -11.44
CA SER A 351 14.40 25.28 -12.56
C SER A 351 13.77 23.94 -12.15
N ASP A 352 14.44 23.17 -11.30
CA ASP A 352 13.90 21.90 -10.80
C ASP A 352 12.68 22.08 -9.89
N MET A 353 12.72 23.08 -9.00
CA MET A 353 11.56 23.43 -8.16
C MET A 353 10.41 23.99 -8.99
N ALA A 354 10.68 24.85 -9.98
CA ALA A 354 9.68 25.39 -10.88
C ALA A 354 8.96 24.27 -11.66
N ARG A 355 9.71 23.27 -12.13
CA ARG A 355 9.15 22.10 -12.81
C ARG A 355 8.20 21.33 -11.90
N SER A 356 8.60 21.01 -10.67
CA SER A 356 7.75 20.31 -9.72
C SER A 356 6.48 21.10 -9.37
N ILE A 357 6.60 22.38 -9.10
CA ILE A 357 5.47 23.27 -8.80
C ILE A 357 4.53 23.36 -10.00
N GLY A 358 5.06 23.40 -11.22
CA GLY A 358 4.30 23.44 -12.46
C GLY A 358 3.38 22.24 -12.67
N LEU A 359 3.73 21.08 -12.08
CA LEU A 359 2.91 19.86 -12.15
C LEU A 359 1.64 19.91 -11.30
N ILE A 360 1.53 20.83 -10.33
CA ILE A 360 0.37 20.94 -9.44
C ILE A 360 -0.86 21.41 -10.26
N PRO A 361 -1.95 20.61 -10.33
CA PRO A 361 -3.11 20.97 -11.15
C PRO A 361 -3.88 22.17 -10.61
N ASP A 362 -4.03 22.27 -9.28
CA ASP A 362 -4.75 23.36 -8.62
C ASP A 362 -3.93 24.66 -8.64
N LYS A 363 -4.53 25.70 -9.21
CA LYS A 363 -3.86 27.00 -9.38
C LYS A 363 -3.55 27.72 -8.06
N VAL A 364 -4.41 27.58 -7.05
CA VAL A 364 -4.26 28.22 -5.74
C VAL A 364 -3.14 27.54 -4.97
N ILE A 365 -3.15 26.22 -4.92
CA ILE A 365 -2.09 25.42 -4.29
C ILE A 365 -0.76 25.69 -4.97
N ARG A 366 -0.74 25.69 -6.32
CA ARG A 366 0.46 25.97 -7.11
C ARG A 366 1.06 27.34 -6.76
N TYR A 367 0.23 28.39 -6.69
CA TYR A 367 0.69 29.72 -6.35
C TYR A 367 1.22 29.80 -4.91
N THR A 368 0.53 29.20 -3.95
CA THR A 368 0.99 29.13 -2.55
C THR A 368 2.34 28.43 -2.43
N CYS A 369 2.51 27.32 -3.14
CA CYS A 369 3.78 26.59 -3.20
C CYS A 369 4.90 27.42 -3.84
N LEU A 370 4.58 28.18 -4.90
CA LEU A 370 5.52 29.08 -5.55
C LEU A 370 6.00 30.19 -4.60
N THR A 371 5.09 30.82 -3.88
CA THR A 371 5.42 31.87 -2.90
C THR A 371 6.32 31.32 -1.77
N GLU A 372 6.01 30.13 -1.24
CA GLU A 372 6.85 29.50 -0.22
C GLU A 372 8.25 29.19 -0.77
N CYS A 373 8.33 28.62 -1.97
CA CYS A 373 9.60 28.30 -2.62
C CYS A 373 10.45 29.56 -2.85
N ALA A 374 9.85 30.63 -3.37
CA ALA A 374 10.54 31.93 -3.59
C ALA A 374 11.11 32.51 -2.29
N THR A 375 10.34 32.40 -1.20
CA THR A 375 10.77 32.83 0.14
C THR A 375 11.98 32.03 0.63
N LEU A 376 11.92 30.71 0.53
CA LEU A 376 13.00 29.82 0.96
C LEU A 376 14.29 30.01 0.16
N LEU A 377 14.15 30.26 -1.15
CA LEU A 377 15.30 30.52 -2.05
C LEU A 377 15.79 31.94 -2.02
N ASN A 378 15.05 32.86 -1.36
CA ASN A 378 15.31 34.31 -1.38
C ASN A 378 15.43 34.86 -2.81
N VAL A 379 14.44 34.55 -3.65
CA VAL A 379 14.33 35.04 -5.03
C VAL A 379 12.97 35.66 -5.28
N ASN A 380 12.86 36.46 -6.37
CA ASN A 380 11.57 36.99 -6.77
C ASN A 380 10.66 35.89 -7.31
N GLU A 381 9.39 35.87 -6.92
CA GLU A 381 8.37 34.93 -7.38
C GLU A 381 8.28 34.86 -8.92
N GLN A 382 8.49 36.01 -9.60
CA GLN A 382 8.42 36.09 -11.05
C GLN A 382 9.46 35.23 -11.75
N ILE A 383 10.64 35.02 -11.13
CA ILE A 383 11.68 34.13 -11.68
C ILE A 383 11.18 32.68 -11.75
N ILE A 384 10.55 32.21 -10.68
CA ILE A 384 9.99 30.84 -10.64
C ILE A 384 8.78 30.75 -11.58
N LEU A 385 7.93 31.79 -11.61
CA LEU A 385 6.75 31.82 -12.47
C LEU A 385 7.10 31.76 -13.96
N ASP A 386 8.15 32.46 -14.37
CA ASP A 386 8.62 32.47 -15.75
C ASP A 386 9.23 31.15 -16.18
N GLU A 387 9.81 30.41 -15.24
CA GLU A 387 10.36 29.09 -15.46
C GLU A 387 9.28 28.00 -15.55
N ILE A 388 8.09 28.21 -14.95
CA ILE A 388 6.94 27.29 -15.03
C ILE A 388 6.27 27.33 -16.42
N LYS A 389 6.35 28.43 -17.15
CA LYS A 389 5.76 28.61 -18.49
C LYS A 389 6.55 27.83 -19.54
#